data_ae7eb919ed72c13c6bb8724243a5d43f
#
_entry.id   ae7eb919ed72c13c6bb8724243a5d43f
#
_cell.length_a   1.000
_cell.length_b   1.000
_cell.length_c   1.000
_cell.angle_alpha   90.00
_cell.angle_beta   90.00
_cell.angle_gamma   90.00
#
_symmetry.space_group_name_H-M   'P 1'
#
loop_
_entity.id
_entity.type
_entity.pdbx_description
1 polymer ?
#
loop_
_entity_poly.entity_id
_entity_poly.type
_entity_poly.pdbx_seq_one_letter_code
_entity_poly.pdbx_strand_id
1 'polypeptide(L)'
;ISAGVLVLGLSKASAAAPKAIAFALLNAVIIATYTVVDALGVRAGGDPIQYVALLFLLDGWPFALLMYARRGHGVTHYARNRWPVGTAGAAASIGSYGIALWAMQQAPVATVAALRETSVLFAVLLGGWFLKETFTLKRVIGALIMVAGIMALRLGK
;
A
#
# COMPACT_ATOMS: atom_id res chain seq x y z
N ILE A 1 5.53 12.41 8.68
CA ILE A 1 5.42 11.08 8.04
C ILE A 1 6.14 11.08 6.69
N SER A 2 5.80 11.95 5.73
CA SER A 2 6.43 12.01 4.39
C SER A 2 7.96 12.19 4.45
N ALA A 3 8.47 13.00 5.37
CA ALA A 3 9.92 13.14 5.58
C ALA A 3 10.59 11.82 6.01
N GLY A 4 9.93 11.03 6.86
CA GLY A 4 10.42 9.70 7.25
C GLY A 4 10.50 8.72 6.08
N VAL A 5 9.49 8.71 5.21
CA VAL A 5 9.48 7.90 3.98
C VAL A 5 10.60 8.33 3.03
N LEU A 6 10.83 9.64 2.87
CA LEU A 6 11.93 10.14 2.06
C LEU A 6 13.30 9.71 2.60
N VAL A 7 13.53 9.80 3.91
CA VAL A 7 14.79 9.35 4.54
C VAL A 7 15.02 7.86 4.33
N LEU A 8 13.94 7.04 4.40
CA LEU A 8 14.01 5.60 4.13
C LEU A 8 14.31 5.30 2.65
N GLY A 9 13.72 6.06 1.73
CA GLY A 9 13.82 5.84 0.27
C GLY A 9 15.09 6.41 -0.36
N LEU A 10 15.67 7.47 0.20
CA LEU A 10 16.87 8.12 -0.33
C LEU A 10 18.14 7.37 0.10
N SER A 11 18.49 6.33 -0.65
CA SER A 11 19.81 5.70 -0.56
C SER A 11 20.75 6.25 -1.67
N LYS A 12 22.08 6.09 -1.47
CA LYS A 12 23.05 6.47 -2.54
C LYS A 12 22.77 5.76 -3.87
N ALA A 13 22.20 4.55 -3.83
CA ALA A 13 21.79 3.79 -5.00
C ALA A 13 20.58 4.41 -5.71
N SER A 14 19.63 5.01 -4.99
CA SER A 14 18.48 5.71 -5.58
C SER A 14 18.91 6.97 -6.35
N ALA A 15 19.86 7.73 -5.81
CA ALA A 15 20.37 8.94 -6.47
C ALA A 15 21.08 8.65 -7.81
N ALA A 16 21.60 7.43 -7.99
CA ALA A 16 22.24 6.99 -9.23
C ALA A 16 21.24 6.51 -10.31
N ALA A 17 19.93 6.47 -10.02
CA ALA A 17 18.92 5.95 -10.94
C ALA A 17 17.76 6.95 -11.16
N PRO A 18 17.96 8.03 -11.95
CA PRO A 18 16.95 9.07 -12.14
C PRO A 18 15.63 8.53 -12.73
N LYS A 19 15.69 7.50 -13.57
CA LYS A 19 14.49 6.84 -14.10
C LYS A 19 13.65 6.18 -12.98
N ALA A 20 14.30 5.53 -12.01
CA ALA A 20 13.60 4.91 -10.88
C ALA A 20 12.90 5.97 -10.02
N ILE A 21 13.53 7.12 -9.79
CA ILE A 21 12.92 8.24 -9.07
C ILE A 21 11.72 8.79 -9.84
N ALA A 22 11.83 8.98 -11.14
CA ALA A 22 10.74 9.47 -11.98
C ALA A 22 9.54 8.50 -11.95
N PHE A 23 9.78 7.20 -12.06
CA PHE A 23 8.73 6.19 -11.94
C PHE A 23 8.10 6.16 -10.53
N ALA A 24 8.90 6.32 -9.47
CA ALA A 24 8.40 6.39 -8.10
C ALA A 24 7.50 7.62 -7.88
N LEU A 25 7.89 8.78 -8.40
CA LEU A 25 7.09 10.00 -8.34
C LEU A 25 5.78 9.87 -9.14
N LEU A 26 5.86 9.33 -10.36
CA LEU A 26 4.66 9.06 -11.16
C LEU A 26 3.71 8.12 -10.42
N ASN A 27 4.23 7.03 -9.85
CA ASN A 27 3.43 6.10 -9.06
C ASN A 27 2.81 6.78 -7.83
N ALA A 28 3.53 7.67 -7.16
CA ALA A 28 2.99 8.43 -6.02
C ALA A 28 1.81 9.33 -6.44
N VAL A 29 1.89 9.97 -7.60
CA VAL A 29 0.77 10.77 -8.16
C VAL A 29 -0.44 9.88 -8.46
N ILE A 30 -0.21 8.72 -9.08
CA ILE A 30 -1.27 7.74 -9.36
C ILE A 30 -1.94 7.28 -8.06
N ILE A 31 -1.14 6.94 -7.03
CA ILE A 31 -1.65 6.53 -5.71
C ILE A 31 -2.49 7.65 -5.08
N ALA A 32 -2.01 8.89 -5.10
CA ALA A 32 -2.75 10.02 -4.56
C ALA A 32 -4.09 10.22 -5.29
N THR A 33 -4.08 10.10 -6.61
CA THR A 33 -5.27 10.27 -7.45
C THR A 33 -6.32 9.20 -7.14
N TYR A 34 -5.96 7.92 -7.19
CA TYR A 34 -6.95 6.87 -6.91
C TYR A 34 -7.42 6.90 -5.46
N THR A 35 -6.56 7.28 -4.50
CA THR A 35 -6.97 7.41 -3.09
C THR A 35 -8.08 8.46 -2.92
N VAL A 36 -7.98 9.59 -3.62
CA VAL A 36 -9.03 10.63 -3.60
C VAL A 36 -10.30 10.13 -4.29
N VAL A 37 -10.16 9.52 -5.47
CA VAL A 37 -11.30 8.96 -6.23
C VAL A 37 -12.06 7.92 -5.41
N ASP A 38 -11.34 6.99 -4.77
CA ASP A 38 -11.94 5.96 -3.94
C ASP A 38 -12.61 6.52 -2.69
N ALA A 39 -12.00 7.54 -2.06
CA ALA A 39 -12.61 8.20 -0.92
C ALA A 39 -13.92 8.93 -1.30
N LEU A 40 -13.98 9.54 -2.47
CA LEU A 40 -15.20 10.14 -3.00
C LEU A 40 -16.23 9.06 -3.38
N GLY A 41 -15.77 8.00 -4.03
CA GLY A 41 -16.62 6.89 -4.45
C GLY A 41 -17.27 6.16 -3.27
N VAL A 42 -16.51 5.85 -2.22
CA VAL A 42 -17.06 5.18 -1.04
C VAL A 42 -18.02 6.08 -0.25
N ARG A 43 -17.79 7.38 -0.23
CA ARG A 43 -18.71 8.36 0.39
C ARG A 43 -20.01 8.50 -0.39
N ALA A 44 -19.95 8.46 -1.71
CA ALA A 44 -21.12 8.52 -2.59
C ALA A 44 -21.91 7.21 -2.56
N GLY A 45 -21.25 6.06 -2.51
CA GLY A 45 -21.88 4.74 -2.51
C GLY A 45 -22.49 4.32 -1.17
N GLY A 46 -22.09 4.94 -0.07
CA GLY A 46 -22.62 4.71 1.29
C GLY A 46 -22.13 3.43 1.96
N ASP A 47 -21.98 2.32 1.25
CA ASP A 47 -21.52 1.03 1.80
C ASP A 47 -20.08 0.71 1.35
N PRO A 48 -19.10 0.75 2.28
CA PRO A 48 -17.71 0.44 1.96
C PRO A 48 -17.50 -0.98 1.46
N ILE A 49 -18.29 -1.95 1.95
CA ILE A 49 -18.13 -3.36 1.59
C ILE A 49 -18.54 -3.56 0.13
N GLN A 50 -19.66 -3.01 -0.29
CA GLN A 50 -20.09 -3.06 -1.68
C GLN A 50 -19.10 -2.37 -2.61
N TYR A 51 -18.62 -1.19 -2.23
CA TYR A 51 -17.63 -0.45 -3.02
C TYR A 51 -16.35 -1.26 -3.22
N VAL A 52 -15.79 -1.82 -2.14
CA VAL A 52 -14.56 -2.62 -2.19
C VAL A 52 -14.77 -3.89 -3.00
N ALA A 53 -15.91 -4.58 -2.83
CA ALA A 53 -16.20 -5.79 -3.59
C ALA A 53 -16.27 -5.51 -5.10
N LEU A 54 -16.96 -4.45 -5.51
CA LEU A 54 -17.04 -4.03 -6.90
C LEU A 54 -15.69 -3.61 -7.46
N LEU A 55 -14.92 -2.84 -6.70
CA LEU A 55 -13.59 -2.38 -7.09
C LEU A 55 -12.65 -3.57 -7.37
N PHE A 56 -12.53 -4.51 -6.43
CA PHE A 56 -11.67 -5.68 -6.62
C PHE A 56 -12.18 -6.63 -7.72
N LEU A 57 -13.51 -6.73 -7.87
CA LEU A 57 -14.09 -7.51 -8.94
C LEU A 57 -13.75 -6.90 -10.32
N LEU A 58 -13.88 -5.59 -10.48
CA LEU A 58 -13.62 -4.91 -11.74
C LEU A 58 -12.14 -4.79 -12.07
N ASP A 59 -11.29 -4.51 -11.09
CA ASP A 59 -9.84 -4.34 -11.27
C ASP A 59 -9.11 -5.68 -11.48
N GLY A 60 -9.60 -6.76 -10.89
CA GLY A 60 -8.98 -8.08 -10.99
C GLY A 60 -9.04 -8.71 -12.39
N TRP A 61 -10.13 -8.48 -13.15
CA TRP A 61 -10.37 -9.12 -14.43
C TRP A 61 -9.35 -8.79 -15.53
N PRO A 62 -9.00 -7.53 -15.79
CA PRO A 62 -8.08 -7.19 -16.88
C PRO A 62 -6.70 -7.80 -16.65
N PHE A 63 -6.22 -7.78 -15.40
CA PHE A 63 -4.94 -8.36 -15.06
C PHE A 63 -4.96 -9.89 -15.18
N ALA A 64 -6.01 -10.55 -14.68
CA ALA A 64 -6.17 -12.01 -14.78
C ALA A 64 -6.20 -12.47 -16.24
N LEU A 65 -6.96 -11.78 -17.10
CA LEU A 65 -7.01 -12.06 -18.52
C LEU A 65 -5.67 -11.86 -19.22
N LEU A 66 -4.97 -10.76 -18.93
CA LEU A 66 -3.66 -10.47 -19.48
C LEU A 66 -2.64 -11.55 -19.10
N MET A 67 -2.62 -11.97 -17.84
CA MET A 67 -1.72 -13.02 -17.37
C MET A 67 -2.04 -14.36 -17.98
N TYR A 68 -3.33 -14.72 -18.13
CA TYR A 68 -3.75 -15.94 -18.80
C TYR A 68 -3.39 -15.93 -20.28
N ALA A 69 -3.60 -14.82 -20.99
CA ALA A 69 -3.23 -14.66 -22.38
C ALA A 69 -1.72 -14.80 -22.63
N ARG A 70 -0.89 -14.31 -21.67
CA ARG A 70 0.57 -14.37 -21.80
C ARG A 70 1.22 -15.68 -21.35
N ARG A 71 0.66 -16.34 -20.35
CA ARG A 71 1.27 -17.53 -19.70
C ARG A 71 0.42 -18.80 -19.83
N GLY A 72 -0.80 -18.70 -20.35
CA GLY A 72 -1.69 -19.84 -20.59
C GLY A 72 -1.90 -20.71 -19.34
N HIS A 73 -1.89 -22.00 -19.52
CA HIS A 73 -2.15 -22.99 -18.46
C HIS A 73 -1.13 -22.98 -17.30
N GLY A 74 0.04 -22.33 -17.46
CA GLY A 74 0.99 -22.16 -16.37
C GLY A 74 0.44 -21.34 -15.20
N VAL A 75 -0.46 -20.38 -15.47
CA VAL A 75 -1.09 -19.56 -14.42
C VAL A 75 -2.07 -20.39 -13.60
N THR A 76 -2.88 -21.20 -14.26
CA THR A 76 -3.88 -22.07 -13.58
C THR A 76 -3.20 -23.14 -12.72
N HIS A 77 -2.14 -23.74 -13.23
CA HIS A 77 -1.33 -24.69 -12.45
C HIS A 77 -0.69 -24.06 -11.23
N TYR A 78 -0.10 -22.86 -11.37
CA TYR A 78 0.49 -22.13 -10.26
C TYR A 78 -0.58 -21.74 -9.22
N ALA A 79 -1.71 -21.18 -9.66
CA ALA A 79 -2.82 -20.81 -8.80
C ALA A 79 -3.36 -22.01 -8.01
N ARG A 80 -3.52 -23.16 -8.67
CA ARG A 80 -3.99 -24.39 -8.02
C ARG A 80 -3.03 -24.91 -6.95
N ASN A 81 -1.71 -24.80 -7.17
CA ASN A 81 -0.72 -25.28 -6.21
C ASN A 81 -0.50 -24.32 -5.03
N ARG A 82 -0.80 -23.04 -5.21
CA ARG A 82 -0.57 -21.98 -4.21
C ARG A 82 -1.84 -21.26 -3.75
N TRP A 83 -3.02 -21.89 -3.96
CA TRP A 83 -4.28 -21.27 -3.63
C TRP A 83 -4.41 -20.81 -2.16
N PRO A 84 -3.86 -21.50 -1.11
CA PRO A 84 -4.03 -21.03 0.25
C PRO A 84 -3.28 -19.72 0.50
N VAL A 85 -2.08 -19.58 -0.08
CA VAL A 85 -1.30 -18.34 0.02
C VAL A 85 -1.96 -17.22 -0.77
N GLY A 86 -2.50 -17.54 -1.97
CA GLY A 86 -3.23 -16.58 -2.80
C GLY A 86 -4.49 -16.07 -2.12
N THR A 87 -5.29 -16.96 -1.55
CA THR A 87 -6.53 -16.57 -0.83
C THR A 87 -6.24 -15.80 0.45
N ALA A 88 -5.23 -16.18 1.22
CA ALA A 88 -4.81 -15.43 2.40
C ALA A 88 -4.34 -14.02 2.04
N GLY A 89 -3.53 -13.88 0.97
CA GLY A 89 -3.09 -12.58 0.46
C GLY A 89 -4.26 -11.73 -0.04
N ALA A 90 -5.19 -12.31 -0.79
CA ALA A 90 -6.39 -11.62 -1.26
C ALA A 90 -7.28 -11.15 -0.10
N ALA A 91 -7.53 -12.02 0.88
CA ALA A 91 -8.32 -11.67 2.07
C ALA A 91 -7.66 -10.55 2.88
N ALA A 92 -6.34 -10.60 3.08
CA ALA A 92 -5.60 -9.53 3.76
C ALA A 92 -5.67 -8.21 2.98
N SER A 93 -5.56 -8.24 1.65
CA SER A 93 -5.63 -7.05 0.79
C SER A 93 -7.03 -6.42 0.83
N ILE A 94 -8.07 -7.22 0.61
CA ILE A 94 -9.47 -6.75 0.66
C ILE A 94 -9.80 -6.21 2.05
N GLY A 95 -9.42 -6.91 3.11
CA GLY A 95 -9.66 -6.50 4.49
C GLY A 95 -8.96 -5.19 4.84
N SER A 96 -7.67 -5.07 4.54
CA SER A 96 -6.90 -3.85 4.83
C SER A 96 -7.40 -2.64 4.03
N TYR A 97 -7.77 -2.85 2.77
CA TYR A 97 -8.31 -1.80 1.92
C TYR A 97 -9.71 -1.38 2.36
N GLY A 98 -10.57 -2.36 2.68
CA GLY A 98 -11.91 -2.12 3.20
C GLY A 98 -11.91 -1.31 4.51
N ILE A 99 -11.04 -1.65 5.44
CA ILE A 99 -10.85 -0.90 6.69
C ILE A 99 -10.41 0.53 6.40
N ALA A 100 -9.47 0.73 5.46
CA ALA A 100 -9.00 2.06 5.09
C ALA A 100 -10.12 2.92 4.46
N LEU A 101 -10.92 2.36 3.55
CA LEU A 101 -12.03 3.08 2.93
C LEU A 101 -13.16 3.37 3.93
N TRP A 102 -13.47 2.41 4.80
CA TRP A 102 -14.40 2.67 5.90
C TRP A 102 -13.93 3.83 6.79
N ALA A 103 -12.65 3.85 7.15
CA ALA A 103 -12.08 4.94 7.94
C ALA A 103 -12.13 6.29 7.20
N MET A 104 -11.99 6.31 5.87
CA MET A 104 -12.10 7.52 5.04
C MET A 104 -13.52 8.09 4.96
N GLN A 105 -14.54 7.31 5.30
CA GLN A 105 -15.90 7.85 5.47
C GLN A 105 -16.04 8.61 6.79
N GLN A 106 -15.32 8.21 7.84
CA GLN A 106 -15.43 8.75 9.18
C GLN A 106 -14.42 9.85 9.50
N ALA A 107 -13.32 9.92 8.73
CA ALA A 107 -12.20 10.82 8.99
C ALA A 107 -11.68 11.49 7.70
N PRO A 108 -10.91 12.60 7.83
CA PRO A 108 -10.27 13.21 6.67
C PRO A 108 -9.36 12.23 5.92
N VAL A 109 -9.50 12.21 4.60
CA VAL A 109 -8.74 11.29 3.71
C VAL A 109 -7.23 11.39 3.94
N ALA A 110 -6.72 12.62 4.09
CA ALA A 110 -5.30 12.87 4.34
C ALA A 110 -4.80 12.22 5.63
N THR A 111 -5.62 12.21 6.69
CA THR A 111 -5.27 11.57 7.97
C THR A 111 -5.20 10.06 7.82
N VAL A 112 -6.18 9.45 7.17
CA VAL A 112 -6.21 8.00 6.95
C VAL A 112 -5.08 7.58 6.02
N ALA A 113 -4.83 8.32 4.94
CA ALA A 113 -3.71 8.08 4.04
C ALA A 113 -2.37 8.15 4.78
N ALA A 114 -2.16 9.17 5.62
CA ALA A 114 -0.96 9.30 6.44
C ALA A 114 -0.79 8.13 7.43
N LEU A 115 -1.86 7.64 8.03
CA LEU A 115 -1.83 6.47 8.89
C LEU A 115 -1.50 5.18 8.12
N ARG A 116 -1.95 5.04 6.87
CA ARG A 116 -1.59 3.90 6.01
C ARG A 116 -0.07 3.82 5.77
N GLU A 117 0.62 4.95 5.69
CA GLU A 117 2.07 4.97 5.55
C GLU A 117 2.81 4.32 6.72
N THR A 118 2.15 4.14 7.88
CA THR A 118 2.72 3.41 9.02
C THR A 118 2.99 1.94 8.70
N SER A 119 2.33 1.39 7.68
CA SER A 119 2.59 0.03 7.19
C SER A 119 4.04 -0.20 6.80
N VAL A 120 4.74 0.85 6.36
CA VAL A 120 6.18 0.80 6.06
C VAL A 120 7.00 0.46 7.29
N LEU A 121 6.59 0.93 8.50
CA LEU A 121 7.24 0.56 9.76
C LEU A 121 7.14 -0.94 10.03
N PHE A 122 5.93 -1.50 9.85
CA PHE A 122 5.70 -2.93 10.00
C PHE A 122 6.48 -3.74 8.96
N ALA A 123 6.56 -3.26 7.72
CA ALA A 123 7.35 -3.89 6.68
C ALA A 123 8.85 -3.92 7.04
N VAL A 124 9.40 -2.83 7.60
CA VAL A 124 10.79 -2.76 8.07
C VAL A 124 11.02 -3.74 9.23
N LEU A 125 10.11 -3.78 10.22
CA LEU A 125 10.21 -4.67 11.37
C LEU A 125 10.13 -6.15 10.94
N LEU A 126 9.17 -6.49 10.08
CA LEU A 126 9.00 -7.86 9.57
C LEU A 126 10.18 -8.27 8.70
N GLY A 127 10.70 -7.38 7.86
CA GLY A 127 11.89 -7.62 7.06
C GLY A 127 13.11 -7.91 7.92
N GLY A 128 13.31 -7.15 8.99
CA GLY A 128 14.38 -7.39 9.96
C GLY A 128 14.21 -8.72 10.70
N TRP A 129 12.98 -9.06 11.09
CA TRP A 129 12.72 -10.27 11.87
C TRP A 129 12.72 -11.55 11.02
N PHE A 130 11.96 -11.57 9.90
CA PHE A 130 11.83 -12.77 9.05
C PHE A 130 12.99 -12.95 8.08
N LEU A 131 13.47 -11.86 7.46
CA LEU A 131 14.53 -11.92 6.45
C LEU A 131 15.93 -11.72 7.05
N LYS A 132 16.02 -11.50 8.39
CA LYS A 132 17.29 -11.24 9.11
C LYS A 132 18.11 -10.11 8.46
N GLU A 133 17.43 -9.14 7.87
CA GLU A 133 18.08 -7.97 7.31
C GLU A 133 18.69 -7.12 8.42
N THR A 134 19.89 -6.60 8.19
CA THR A 134 20.55 -5.72 9.15
C THR A 134 19.81 -4.37 9.22
N PHE A 135 19.47 -3.95 10.44
CA PHE A 135 18.88 -2.65 10.67
C PHE A 135 19.94 -1.56 10.43
N THR A 136 19.85 -0.91 9.27
CA THR A 136 20.70 0.25 8.99
C THR A 136 20.22 1.44 9.82
N LEU A 137 21.15 2.23 10.37
CA LEU A 137 20.83 3.43 11.16
C LEU A 137 19.82 4.36 10.46
N LYS A 138 19.90 4.47 9.13
CA LYS A 138 18.94 5.24 8.31
C LYS A 138 17.50 4.69 8.41
N ARG A 139 17.32 3.36 8.43
CA ARG A 139 16.00 2.74 8.60
C ARG A 139 15.41 3.06 9.98
N VAL A 140 16.23 3.03 11.02
CA VAL A 140 15.81 3.39 12.38
C VAL A 140 15.42 4.86 12.48
N ILE A 141 16.24 5.77 11.95
CA ILE A 141 15.94 7.21 11.94
C ILE A 141 14.66 7.50 11.15
N GLY A 142 14.48 6.91 9.95
CA GLY A 142 13.27 7.07 9.16
C GLY A 142 12.01 6.59 9.92
N ALA A 143 12.10 5.44 10.59
CA ALA A 143 11.03 4.91 11.43
C ALA A 143 10.68 5.86 12.59
N LEU A 144 11.68 6.41 13.29
CA LEU A 144 11.46 7.35 14.38
C LEU A 144 10.80 8.66 13.90
N ILE A 145 11.22 9.20 12.76
CA ILE A 145 10.59 10.38 12.14
C ILE A 145 9.13 10.10 11.79
N MET A 146 8.82 8.90 11.29
CA MET A 146 7.42 8.50 10.98
C MET A 146 6.58 8.45 12.26
N VAL A 147 7.08 7.81 13.33
CA VAL A 147 6.39 7.74 14.63
C VAL A 147 6.15 9.15 15.20
N ALA A 148 7.15 10.01 15.16
CA ALA A 148 7.01 11.40 15.60
C ALA A 148 5.94 12.16 14.79
N GLY A 149 5.89 11.95 13.47
CA GLY A 149 4.85 12.52 12.59
C GLY A 149 3.44 12.04 12.93
N ILE A 150 3.27 10.77 13.32
CA ILE A 150 1.97 10.22 13.76
C ILE A 150 1.55 10.85 15.10
N MET A 151 2.50 10.97 16.04
CA MET A 151 2.22 11.63 17.32
C MET A 151 1.82 13.09 17.13
N ALA A 152 2.51 13.82 16.25
CA ALA A 152 2.16 15.20 15.92
C ALA A 152 0.74 15.34 15.34
N LEU A 153 0.32 14.41 14.48
CA LEU A 153 -1.05 14.36 13.97
C LEU A 153 -2.11 14.13 15.07
N ARG A 154 -1.76 13.40 16.11
CA ARG A 154 -2.67 13.10 17.23
C ARG A 154 -2.77 14.27 18.20
N LEU A 155 -1.67 14.99 18.42
CA LEU A 155 -1.60 16.11 19.35
C LEU A 155 -2.10 17.43 18.75
N GLY A 156 -2.16 17.55 17.42
CA GLY A 156 -2.62 18.74 16.69
C GLY A 156 -4.15 18.79 16.49
N LYS A 157 -4.90 17.90 17.16
CA LYS A 157 -6.36 17.96 17.31
C LYS A 157 -6.73 18.54 18.66
#